data_74091f7915be6c5bec103ba882004686
#
_entry.id   74091f7915be6c5bec103ba882004686
#
_cell.length_a   1.000
_cell.length_b   1.000
_cell.length_c   1.000
_cell.angle_alpha   90.00
_cell.angle_beta   90.00
_cell.angle_gamma   90.00
#
_symmetry.space_group_name_H-M   'P 1'
#
loop_
_entity.id
_entity.type
_entity.pdbx_description
1 polymer ?
#
loop_
_entity_poly.entity_id
_entity_poly.type
_entity_poly.pdbx_seq_one_letter_code
_entity_poly.pdbx_strand_id
1 'polypeptide(L)'
;MTKRGGTPVNAAAEWVEITSLVPWERNPVVHTNAEIEELRALVASSVWTDPLVARRSDRRIIAGHRRRLAALEALRLDPAWRLPDAPGVGFVPVRFVEVDDATAARLTIADNAMTKQSAWDDGELVAMLREIEDPSGLGFDDDALAAMLAEPEVKPGAEGAKELDPNDFNEFDHTCPKCGFGWT
;
A
#
# COMPACT_ATOMS: atom_id res chain seq x y z
N MET A 1 -11.06 6.80 -38.42
CA MET A 1 -9.94 6.26 -37.61
C MET A 1 -9.77 7.15 -36.39
N THR A 2 -10.37 6.80 -35.27
CA THR A 2 -10.28 7.56 -34.02
C THR A 2 -8.90 7.27 -33.41
N LYS A 3 -8.04 8.28 -33.33
CA LYS A 3 -6.77 8.17 -32.60
C LYS A 3 -7.11 7.80 -31.15
N ARG A 4 -6.71 6.62 -30.71
CA ARG A 4 -6.69 6.28 -29.30
C ARG A 4 -5.70 7.24 -28.63
N GLY A 5 -6.20 8.30 -28.03
CA GLY A 5 -5.42 9.19 -27.19
C GLY A 5 -4.93 8.40 -25.97
N GLY A 6 -3.73 7.88 -26.01
CA GLY A 6 -3.11 7.31 -24.82
C GLY A 6 -2.88 8.42 -23.80
N THR A 7 -3.19 8.17 -22.55
CA THR A 7 -2.80 9.05 -21.44
C THR A 7 -1.27 9.20 -21.50
N PRO A 8 -0.71 10.44 -21.55
CA PRO A 8 0.72 10.61 -21.59
C PRO A 8 1.33 10.04 -20.30
N VAL A 9 2.11 8.96 -20.45
CA VAL A 9 2.71 8.20 -19.35
C VAL A 9 3.77 9.04 -18.60
N ASN A 10 4.25 10.14 -19.19
CA ASN A 10 5.37 10.95 -18.70
C ASN A 10 5.01 12.42 -18.40
N ALA A 11 3.75 12.73 -18.07
CA ALA A 11 3.45 14.08 -17.59
C ALA A 11 4.15 14.31 -16.23
N ALA A 12 5.02 15.30 -16.16
CA ALA A 12 5.62 15.75 -14.90
C ALA A 12 4.53 16.18 -13.91
N ALA A 13 4.77 15.97 -12.63
CA ALA A 13 3.89 16.51 -11.59
C ALA A 13 4.07 18.03 -11.50
N GLU A 14 2.96 18.72 -11.28
CA GLU A 14 2.89 20.16 -11.06
C GLU A 14 2.49 20.40 -9.59
N TRP A 15 3.02 21.44 -8.97
CA TRP A 15 2.56 21.88 -7.66
C TRP A 15 1.22 22.59 -7.76
N VAL A 16 0.23 22.14 -7.01
CA VAL A 16 -1.14 22.65 -7.06
C VAL A 16 -1.68 22.80 -5.64
N GLU A 17 -2.39 23.88 -5.36
CA GLU A 17 -3.10 24.02 -4.10
C GLU A 17 -4.15 22.93 -3.94
N ILE A 18 -4.09 22.19 -2.84
CA ILE A 18 -4.98 21.05 -2.54
C ILE A 18 -6.46 21.44 -2.55
N THR A 19 -6.76 22.67 -2.12
CA THR A 19 -8.12 23.21 -2.05
C THR A 19 -8.72 23.50 -3.43
N SER A 20 -7.89 23.65 -4.45
CA SER A 20 -8.33 23.86 -5.83
C SER A 20 -8.73 22.60 -6.57
N LEU A 21 -8.45 21.43 -5.97
CA LEU A 21 -8.77 20.13 -6.57
C LEU A 21 -10.19 19.71 -6.20
N VAL A 22 -10.93 19.22 -7.18
CA VAL A 22 -12.32 18.80 -7.05
C VAL A 22 -12.37 17.29 -6.80
N PRO A 23 -13.00 16.82 -5.71
CA PRO A 23 -13.21 15.38 -5.53
C PRO A 23 -14.15 14.84 -6.61
N TRP A 24 -13.96 13.59 -7.01
CA TRP A 24 -14.92 12.98 -7.93
C TRP A 24 -16.07 12.35 -7.15
N GLU A 25 -17.28 12.85 -7.38
CA GLU A 25 -18.51 12.39 -6.71
C GLU A 25 -18.81 10.90 -6.97
N ARG A 26 -18.34 10.37 -8.10
CA ARG A 26 -18.50 8.97 -8.50
C ARG A 26 -17.33 8.08 -8.04
N ASN A 27 -16.50 8.52 -7.09
CA ASN A 27 -15.47 7.66 -6.53
C ASN A 27 -16.11 6.45 -5.83
N PRO A 28 -15.83 5.21 -6.27
CA PRO A 28 -16.47 4.03 -5.70
C PRO A 28 -15.87 3.60 -4.35
N VAL A 29 -14.77 4.25 -3.92
CA VAL A 29 -14.08 3.90 -2.68
C VAL A 29 -14.54 4.81 -1.55
N VAL A 30 -15.01 4.18 -0.48
CA VAL A 30 -15.33 4.85 0.78
C VAL A 30 -14.12 4.72 1.69
N HIS A 31 -13.69 5.83 2.27
CA HIS A 31 -12.59 5.89 3.22
C HIS A 31 -13.12 6.12 4.62
N THR A 32 -12.62 5.34 5.58
CA THR A 32 -12.93 5.52 7.00
C THR A 32 -12.11 6.67 7.60
N ASN A 33 -12.59 7.23 8.70
CA ASN A 33 -11.84 8.27 9.42
C ASN A 33 -10.48 7.74 9.94
N ALA A 34 -10.43 6.47 10.35
CA ALA A 34 -9.18 5.84 10.79
C ALA A 34 -8.14 5.80 9.67
N GLU A 35 -8.51 5.32 8.45
CA GLU A 35 -7.61 5.30 7.30
C GLU A 35 -7.12 6.69 6.87
N ILE A 36 -7.96 7.73 7.04
CA ILE A 36 -7.57 9.10 6.75
C ILE A 36 -6.57 9.58 7.80
N GLU A 37 -6.79 9.28 9.08
CA GLU A 37 -5.93 9.71 10.18
C GLU A 37 -4.54 9.07 10.13
N GLU A 38 -4.46 7.76 9.83
CA GLU A 38 -3.19 7.06 9.60
C GLU A 38 -2.39 7.71 8.48
N LEU A 39 -3.03 7.94 7.33
CA LEU A 39 -2.37 8.58 6.20
C LEU A 39 -2.02 10.05 6.49
N ARG A 40 -2.82 10.74 7.32
CA ARG A 40 -2.53 12.10 7.76
C ARG A 40 -1.23 12.16 8.56
N ALA A 41 -0.98 11.19 9.43
CA ALA A 41 0.26 11.12 10.20
C ALA A 41 1.49 11.02 9.27
N LEU A 42 1.42 10.16 8.25
CA LEU A 42 2.47 10.06 7.22
C LEU A 42 2.65 11.38 6.45
N VAL A 43 1.55 11.95 5.99
CA VAL A 43 1.54 13.22 5.25
C VAL A 43 2.08 14.37 6.11
N ALA A 44 1.75 14.41 7.39
CA ALA A 44 2.25 15.42 8.33
C ALA A 44 3.76 15.27 8.58
N SER A 45 4.29 14.03 8.57
CA SER A 45 5.73 13.77 8.65
C SER A 45 6.47 13.98 7.32
N SER A 46 5.81 14.59 6.35
CA SER A 46 6.35 14.89 5.02
C SER A 46 6.62 13.67 4.13
N VAL A 47 6.00 12.53 4.41
CA VAL A 47 6.04 11.36 3.54
C VAL A 47 4.97 11.49 2.45
N TRP A 48 5.42 11.77 1.23
CA TRP A 48 4.55 11.87 0.06
C TRP A 48 5.22 11.21 -1.14
N THR A 49 4.79 10.01 -1.49
CA THR A 49 5.47 9.18 -2.50
C THR A 49 4.99 9.41 -3.92
N ASP A 50 3.67 9.56 -4.11
CA ASP A 50 3.06 9.61 -5.43
C ASP A 50 2.23 10.87 -5.65
N PRO A 51 2.31 11.52 -6.81
CA PRO A 51 1.44 12.62 -7.15
C PRO A 51 -0.04 12.20 -7.16
N LEU A 52 -0.92 13.11 -6.83
CA LEU A 52 -2.33 12.94 -7.16
C LEU A 52 -2.48 12.91 -8.68
N VAL A 53 -3.50 12.21 -9.18
CA VAL A 53 -3.85 12.27 -10.60
C VAL A 53 -5.17 13.00 -10.73
N ALA A 54 -5.20 14.05 -11.55
CA ALA A 54 -6.39 14.84 -11.78
C ALA A 54 -6.62 15.11 -13.28
N ARG A 55 -7.86 15.29 -13.66
CA ARG A 55 -8.21 15.74 -15.01
C ARG A 55 -7.91 17.23 -15.14
N ARG A 56 -7.25 17.63 -16.23
CA ARG A 56 -6.83 19.01 -16.41
C ARG A 56 -8.01 19.96 -16.63
N SER A 57 -9.03 19.54 -17.35
CA SER A 57 -10.13 20.40 -17.79
C SER A 57 -10.97 20.95 -16.63
N ASP A 58 -11.13 20.21 -15.53
CA ASP A 58 -11.98 20.55 -14.40
C ASP A 58 -11.32 20.30 -13.03
N ARG A 59 -10.04 19.94 -13.01
CA ARG A 59 -9.27 19.63 -11.80
C ARG A 59 -9.85 18.49 -10.95
N ARG A 60 -10.68 17.65 -11.54
CA ARG A 60 -11.33 16.53 -10.86
C ARG A 60 -10.34 15.41 -10.63
N ILE A 61 -10.25 14.93 -9.38
CA ILE A 61 -9.31 13.88 -8.97
C ILE A 61 -9.76 12.54 -9.54
N ILE A 62 -8.82 11.82 -10.14
CA ILE A 62 -8.98 10.46 -10.66
C ILE A 62 -8.37 9.45 -9.68
N ALA A 63 -7.18 9.74 -9.14
CA ALA A 63 -6.49 8.88 -8.17
C ALA A 63 -5.90 9.70 -7.01
N GLY A 64 -5.85 9.09 -5.82
CA GLY A 64 -5.31 9.71 -4.61
C GLY A 64 -6.34 10.45 -3.75
N HIS A 65 -7.62 10.11 -3.82
CA HIS A 65 -8.68 10.73 -3.00
C HIS A 65 -8.36 10.68 -1.50
N ARG A 66 -7.88 9.54 -0.98
CA ARG A 66 -7.49 9.40 0.43
C ARG A 66 -6.34 10.35 0.80
N ARG A 67 -5.31 10.46 -0.06
CA ARG A 67 -4.19 11.41 0.14
C ARG A 67 -4.66 12.87 0.18
N ARG A 68 -5.62 13.23 -0.68
CA ARG A 68 -6.24 14.57 -0.62
C ARG A 68 -6.92 14.81 0.72
N LEU A 69 -7.73 13.87 1.20
CA LEU A 69 -8.42 14.01 2.50
C LEU A 69 -7.43 14.14 3.65
N ALA A 70 -6.39 13.31 3.67
CA ALA A 70 -5.32 13.37 4.66
C ALA A 70 -4.57 14.71 4.64
N ALA A 71 -4.26 15.25 3.47
CA ALA A 71 -3.61 16.55 3.32
C ALA A 71 -4.50 17.72 3.75
N LEU A 72 -5.79 17.66 3.47
CA LEU A 72 -6.75 18.67 3.95
C LEU A 72 -6.87 18.63 5.47
N GLU A 73 -6.84 17.46 6.07
CA GLU A 73 -6.87 17.31 7.52
C GLU A 73 -5.55 17.76 8.17
N ALA A 74 -4.40 17.46 7.55
CA ALA A 74 -3.11 18.01 7.99
C ALA A 74 -3.11 19.55 7.97
N LEU A 75 -3.60 20.14 6.89
CA LEU A 75 -3.70 21.60 6.77
C LEU A 75 -4.71 22.21 7.76
N ARG A 76 -5.79 21.50 8.09
CA ARG A 76 -6.77 21.93 9.09
C ARG A 76 -6.17 21.98 10.49
N LEU A 77 -5.33 21.01 10.84
CA LEU A 77 -4.67 20.91 12.16
C LEU A 77 -3.45 21.83 12.26
N ASP A 78 -2.70 21.96 11.18
CA ASP A 78 -1.58 22.88 11.06
C ASP A 78 -1.75 23.79 9.84
N PRO A 79 -2.26 25.02 10.02
CA PRO A 79 -2.42 25.97 8.91
C PRO A 79 -1.11 26.39 8.21
N ALA A 80 0.04 26.04 8.77
CA ALA A 80 1.35 26.26 8.14
C ALA A 80 1.89 25.01 7.45
N TRP A 81 1.15 23.90 7.48
CA TRP A 81 1.59 22.64 6.90
C TRP A 81 1.94 22.77 5.42
N ARG A 82 3.09 22.24 5.06
CA ARG A 82 3.58 22.16 3.69
C ARG A 82 4.49 20.96 3.50
N LEU A 83 4.51 20.41 2.30
CA LEU A 83 5.47 19.40 1.90
C LEU A 83 6.87 20.03 1.69
N PRO A 84 7.96 19.25 1.85
CA PRO A 84 9.28 19.67 1.41
C PRO A 84 9.26 20.11 -0.05
N ASP A 85 10.03 21.13 -0.40
CA ASP A 85 10.15 21.70 -1.74
C ASP A 85 8.84 22.28 -2.34
N ALA A 86 7.73 22.25 -1.59
CA ALA A 86 6.50 22.89 -2.03
C ALA A 86 6.67 24.42 -2.12
N PRO A 87 6.11 25.09 -3.14
CA PRO A 87 6.22 26.53 -3.30
C PRO A 87 5.46 27.32 -2.22
N GLY A 88 4.57 26.67 -1.49
CA GLY A 88 3.77 27.28 -0.43
C GLY A 88 2.98 26.29 0.39
N VAL A 89 2.23 26.83 1.36
CA VAL A 89 1.33 26.08 2.24
C VAL A 89 0.23 25.40 1.42
N GLY A 90 -0.05 24.11 1.71
CA GLY A 90 -1.11 23.35 1.08
C GLY A 90 -0.90 23.00 -0.40
N PHE A 91 0.31 23.21 -0.93
CA PHE A 91 0.65 22.73 -2.26
C PHE A 91 1.04 21.25 -2.23
N VAL A 92 0.49 20.50 -3.19
CA VAL A 92 0.77 19.07 -3.37
C VAL A 92 1.13 18.77 -4.82
N PRO A 93 1.93 17.72 -5.10
CA PRO A 93 2.25 17.35 -6.46
C PRO A 93 1.04 16.68 -7.12
N VAL A 94 0.69 17.13 -8.31
CA VAL A 94 -0.45 16.64 -9.12
C VAL A 94 0.00 16.37 -10.54
N ARG A 95 -0.30 15.20 -11.06
CA ARG A 95 -0.15 14.87 -12.47
C ARG A 95 -1.50 15.06 -13.16
N PHE A 96 -1.54 15.98 -14.11
CA PHE A 96 -2.74 16.19 -14.89
C PHE A 96 -2.79 15.28 -16.11
N VAL A 97 -4.00 14.77 -16.39
CA VAL A 97 -4.31 13.97 -17.57
C VAL A 97 -5.48 14.60 -18.34
N GLU A 98 -5.44 14.41 -19.65
CA GLU A 98 -6.52 14.86 -20.55
C GLU A 98 -7.32 13.66 -21.02
N VAL A 99 -8.46 13.43 -20.37
CA VAL A 99 -9.30 12.27 -20.60
C VAL A 99 -10.78 12.65 -20.51
N ASP A 100 -11.62 11.90 -21.21
CA ASP A 100 -13.08 11.99 -21.08
C ASP A 100 -13.58 11.31 -19.80
N ASP A 101 -14.87 11.44 -19.50
CA ASP A 101 -15.48 10.88 -18.29
C ASP A 101 -15.40 9.35 -18.24
N ALA A 102 -15.55 8.69 -19.39
CA ALA A 102 -15.50 7.22 -19.45
C ALA A 102 -14.08 6.70 -19.15
N THR A 103 -13.09 7.34 -19.71
CA THR A 103 -11.68 7.01 -19.47
C THR A 103 -11.28 7.32 -18.03
N ALA A 104 -11.72 8.44 -17.49
CA ALA A 104 -11.48 8.82 -16.10
C ALA A 104 -12.09 7.77 -15.12
N ALA A 105 -13.33 7.32 -15.38
CA ALA A 105 -13.97 6.27 -14.59
C ALA A 105 -13.17 4.95 -14.63
N ARG A 106 -12.71 4.54 -15.81
CA ARG A 106 -11.89 3.33 -15.97
C ARG A 106 -10.57 3.43 -15.21
N LEU A 107 -9.90 4.59 -15.26
CA LEU A 107 -8.66 4.82 -14.54
C LEU A 107 -8.86 4.75 -13.03
N THR A 108 -9.93 5.38 -12.49
CA THR A 108 -10.26 5.31 -11.07
C THR A 108 -10.50 3.88 -10.60
N ILE A 109 -11.26 3.08 -11.37
CA ILE A 109 -11.52 1.68 -11.01
C ILE A 109 -10.24 0.86 -11.08
N ALA A 110 -9.44 1.01 -12.13
CA ALA A 110 -8.22 0.25 -12.33
C ALA A 110 -7.18 0.53 -11.23
N ASP A 111 -6.96 1.79 -10.88
CA ASP A 111 -6.04 2.20 -9.81
C ASP A 111 -6.38 1.51 -8.48
N ASN A 112 -7.65 1.54 -8.09
CA ASN A 112 -8.10 0.91 -6.85
C ASN A 112 -8.09 -0.62 -6.91
N ALA A 113 -8.41 -1.22 -8.06
CA ALA A 113 -8.43 -2.68 -8.22
C ALA A 113 -7.00 -3.26 -8.17
N MET A 114 -6.04 -2.59 -8.78
CA MET A 114 -4.64 -3.02 -8.78
C MET A 114 -4.04 -2.98 -7.36
N THR A 115 -4.34 -1.95 -6.59
CA THR A 115 -3.88 -1.84 -5.19
C THR A 115 -4.40 -2.98 -4.32
N LYS A 116 -5.65 -3.42 -4.53
CA LYS A 116 -6.27 -4.50 -3.75
C LYS A 116 -5.77 -5.92 -4.11
N GLN A 117 -5.09 -6.09 -5.24
CA GLN A 117 -4.58 -7.39 -5.70
C GLN A 117 -3.18 -7.72 -5.17
N SER A 118 -2.49 -6.75 -4.59
CA SER A 118 -1.16 -6.95 -4.04
C SER A 118 -1.23 -7.60 -2.67
N ALA A 119 -0.35 -8.58 -2.43
CA ALA A 119 -0.09 -9.16 -1.11
C ALA A 119 1.35 -8.85 -0.70
N TRP A 120 1.60 -8.84 0.59
CA TRP A 120 2.95 -8.69 1.14
C TRP A 120 3.68 -10.04 1.09
N ASP A 121 5.00 -10.00 0.90
CA ASP A 121 5.87 -11.05 1.37
C ASP A 121 6.11 -10.77 2.87
N ASP A 122 5.48 -11.56 3.73
CA ASP A 122 5.46 -11.32 5.18
C ASP A 122 6.88 -11.38 5.77
N GLY A 123 7.75 -12.21 5.23
CA GLY A 123 9.13 -12.34 5.71
C GLY A 123 9.95 -11.08 5.43
N GLU A 124 9.89 -10.59 4.20
CA GLU A 124 10.58 -9.37 3.79
C GLU A 124 9.98 -8.13 4.48
N LEU A 125 8.65 -8.08 4.60
CA LEU A 125 7.97 -6.99 5.31
C LEU A 125 8.47 -6.87 6.76
N VAL A 126 8.50 -7.97 7.50
CA VAL A 126 9.00 -7.99 8.90
C VAL A 126 10.46 -7.59 8.98
N ALA A 127 11.29 -8.04 8.03
CA ALA A 127 12.70 -7.66 7.97
C ALA A 127 12.84 -6.13 7.80
N MET A 128 12.11 -5.54 6.85
CA MET A 128 12.12 -4.10 6.61
C MET A 128 11.58 -3.30 7.79
N LEU A 129 10.49 -3.75 8.43
CA LEU A 129 9.91 -3.07 9.60
C LEU A 129 10.88 -3.02 10.79
N ARG A 130 11.73 -4.04 10.96
CA ARG A 130 12.76 -4.07 12.02
C ARG A 130 13.92 -3.12 11.77
N GLU A 131 14.16 -2.70 10.54
CA GLU A 131 15.18 -1.73 10.18
C GLU A 131 14.73 -0.28 10.37
N ILE A 132 13.41 -0.05 10.53
CA ILE A 132 12.82 1.27 10.71
C ILE A 132 12.80 1.61 12.19
N GLU A 133 13.37 2.76 12.58
CA GLU A 133 13.46 3.21 13.98
C GLU A 133 12.07 3.41 14.61
N ASP A 134 11.12 3.97 13.86
CA ASP A 134 9.73 4.13 14.28
C ASP A 134 8.79 3.70 13.13
N PRO A 135 8.29 2.47 13.15
CA PRO A 135 7.38 1.95 12.13
C PRO A 135 5.92 2.39 12.33
N SER A 136 5.61 3.19 13.35
CA SER A 136 4.24 3.68 13.55
C SER A 136 3.77 4.54 12.38
N GLY A 137 2.46 4.52 12.09
CA GLY A 137 1.87 5.33 11.03
C GLY A 137 2.13 4.83 9.60
N LEU A 138 2.72 3.65 9.40
CA LEU A 138 2.94 3.07 8.07
C LEU A 138 1.67 2.44 7.46
N GLY A 139 0.52 2.55 8.12
CA GLY A 139 -0.75 2.03 7.65
C GLY A 139 -1.10 0.64 8.20
N PHE A 140 -0.38 0.21 9.22
CA PHE A 140 -0.72 -0.93 10.06
C PHE A 140 -1.26 -0.40 11.40
N ASP A 141 -2.27 -1.07 11.97
CA ASP A 141 -2.68 -0.76 13.33
C ASP A 141 -1.61 -1.23 14.34
N ASP A 142 -1.59 -0.62 15.51
CA ASP A 142 -0.54 -0.85 16.51
C ASP A 142 -0.49 -2.32 16.99
N ASP A 143 -1.65 -2.98 17.09
CA ASP A 143 -1.72 -4.38 17.51
C ASP A 143 -1.19 -5.31 16.41
N ALA A 144 -1.53 -5.06 15.15
CA ALA A 144 -1.01 -5.81 14.00
C ALA A 144 0.50 -5.62 13.87
N LEU A 145 0.99 -4.39 14.03
CA LEU A 145 2.42 -4.08 13.99
C LEU A 145 3.18 -4.79 15.12
N ALA A 146 2.66 -4.74 16.34
CA ALA A 146 3.23 -5.45 17.49
C ALA A 146 3.26 -6.97 17.26
N ALA A 147 2.20 -7.55 16.68
CA ALA A 147 2.14 -8.96 16.34
C ALA A 147 3.15 -9.36 15.27
N MET A 148 3.36 -8.52 14.24
CA MET A 148 4.34 -8.75 13.18
C MET A 148 5.78 -8.68 13.69
N LEU A 149 6.06 -7.77 14.63
CA LEU A 149 7.40 -7.55 15.19
C LEU A 149 7.70 -8.47 16.37
N ALA A 150 6.70 -9.13 16.97
CA ALA A 150 6.89 -10.10 18.01
C ALA A 150 7.85 -11.22 17.52
N GLU A 151 8.82 -11.56 18.33
CA GLU A 151 9.61 -12.75 18.05
C GLU A 151 8.67 -13.97 18.03
N PRO A 152 8.80 -14.88 17.03
CA PRO A 152 8.04 -16.10 17.08
C PRO A 152 8.34 -16.77 18.42
N GLU A 153 7.31 -17.03 19.23
CA GLU A 153 7.48 -17.86 20.41
C GLU A 153 8.12 -19.17 19.93
N VAL A 154 9.40 -19.33 20.18
CA VAL A 154 10.04 -20.63 20.08
C VAL A 154 9.40 -21.45 21.19
N LYS A 155 8.33 -22.15 20.88
CA LYS A 155 7.79 -23.16 21.76
C LYS A 155 8.97 -24.09 21.99
N PRO A 156 9.48 -24.19 23.23
CA PRO A 156 10.53 -25.20 23.52
C PRO A 156 10.01 -26.50 22.94
N GLY A 157 10.80 -27.11 22.07
CA GLY A 157 10.41 -28.35 21.39
C GLY A 157 9.78 -29.25 22.43
N ALA A 158 8.61 -29.82 22.14
CA ALA A 158 7.89 -30.63 23.08
C ALA A 158 8.89 -31.56 23.72
N GLU A 159 9.06 -31.49 25.07
CA GLU A 159 9.90 -32.40 25.80
C GLU A 159 9.45 -33.81 25.42
N GLY A 160 10.23 -34.52 24.62
CA GLY A 160 9.85 -35.79 24.05
C GLY A 160 9.90 -35.91 22.53
N ALA A 161 10.41 -34.94 21.80
CA ALA A 161 10.84 -35.17 20.42
C ALA A 161 11.95 -36.24 20.48
N LYS A 162 11.55 -37.50 20.34
CA LYS A 162 12.47 -38.63 20.26
C LYS A 162 13.31 -38.40 19.00
N GLU A 163 14.60 -38.27 19.17
CA GLU A 163 15.52 -38.25 18.02
C GLU A 163 15.24 -39.52 17.22
N LEU A 164 14.83 -39.35 15.97
CA LEU A 164 14.47 -40.48 15.12
C LEU A 164 15.74 -41.28 14.86
N ASP A 165 15.80 -42.51 15.38
CA ASP A 165 16.93 -43.43 15.13
C ASP A 165 16.88 -43.80 13.63
N PRO A 166 17.98 -43.60 12.87
CA PRO A 166 18.04 -44.05 11.48
C PRO A 166 17.66 -45.51 11.27
N ASN A 167 17.78 -46.34 12.32
CA ASN A 167 17.39 -47.74 12.26
C ASN A 167 15.87 -47.97 12.34
N ASP A 168 15.09 -46.99 12.83
CA ASP A 168 13.63 -47.08 12.87
C ASP A 168 13.01 -47.07 11.45
N PHE A 169 13.81 -46.78 10.42
CA PHE A 169 13.37 -46.72 9.02
C PHE A 169 13.80 -47.94 8.19
N ASN A 170 14.30 -48.99 8.81
CA ASN A 170 14.78 -50.17 8.11
C ASN A 170 13.73 -51.28 7.90
N GLU A 171 12.55 -51.18 8.50
CA GLU A 171 11.48 -52.14 8.34
C GLU A 171 10.29 -51.45 7.64
N PHE A 172 10.15 -51.71 6.35
CA PHE A 172 9.03 -51.28 5.56
C PHE A 172 8.20 -52.48 5.14
N ASP A 173 6.87 -52.38 5.28
CA ASP A 173 5.96 -53.48 4.88
C ASP A 173 5.86 -53.64 3.36
N HIS A 174 6.18 -52.56 2.65
CA HIS A 174 6.12 -52.53 1.21
C HIS A 174 7.34 -51.87 0.58
N THR A 175 7.81 -52.40 -0.56
CA THR A 175 8.95 -51.84 -1.30
C THR A 175 8.58 -51.69 -2.77
N CYS A 176 8.81 -50.52 -3.35
CA CYS A 176 8.57 -50.26 -4.77
C CYS A 176 9.52 -51.12 -5.61
N PRO A 177 9.01 -52.03 -6.47
CA PRO A 177 9.85 -52.92 -7.29
C PRO A 177 10.64 -52.16 -8.35
N LYS A 178 10.32 -50.91 -8.64
CA LYS A 178 10.94 -50.10 -9.68
C LYS A 178 12.10 -49.24 -9.19
N CYS A 179 12.03 -48.67 -7.95
CA CYS A 179 13.02 -47.75 -7.43
C CYS A 179 13.55 -48.10 -6.04
N GLY A 180 13.02 -49.16 -5.39
CA GLY A 180 13.47 -49.62 -4.08
C GLY A 180 12.96 -48.76 -2.88
N PHE A 181 12.09 -47.76 -3.12
CA PHE A 181 11.54 -46.96 -2.03
C PHE A 181 10.63 -47.83 -1.13
N GLY A 182 10.85 -47.80 0.19
CA GLY A 182 10.07 -48.51 1.16
C GLY A 182 9.02 -47.60 1.85
N TRP A 183 7.85 -48.18 2.19
CA TRP A 183 6.78 -47.51 2.96
C TRP A 183 6.05 -48.52 3.86
N THR A 184 5.48 -48.05 4.93
CA THR A 184 4.61 -48.77 5.88
C THR A 184 3.15 -48.51 5.55
#